data_1e1c7232110694b56830dd2a02468423
#
_entry.id   1e1c7232110694b56830dd2a02468423
#
_cell.length_a   1.000
_cell.length_b   1.000
_cell.length_c   1.000
_cell.angle_alpha   90.00
_cell.angle_beta   90.00
_cell.angle_gamma   90.00
#
_symmetry.space_group_name_H-M   'P 1'
#
loop_
_entity.id
_entity.type
_entity.pdbx_description
1 polymer ?
#
loop_
_entity_poly.entity_id
_entity_poly.type
_entity_poly.pdbx_seq_one_letter_code
_entity_poly.pdbx_strand_id
1 'polypeptide(L)'
;MHKKWFIILCVLSAVVGCRPRGVLSNQQMRDVLYDLHRVDGALQVAGYHYGHDQEVAAYYMTVLDKHGITQAQFDSSLVWFTDNPQVFNKIYPKVIARLEEDLAYEEELREERLRKYRTKRKATQEVQEEEAAVREDTREKVDKILKTTLYGIENPWKEWKNEEFCKKDVIIFGQLEKK
;
A
#
# COMPACT_ATOMS: atom_id res chain seq x y z
N MET A 1 64.37 5.91 20.54
CA MET A 1 63.09 6.61 20.73
C MET A 1 61.88 5.89 20.10
N HIS A 2 62.05 5.11 19.02
CA HIS A 2 60.96 4.43 18.30
C HIS A 2 60.28 3.32 19.08
N LYS A 3 60.96 2.59 20.01
CA LYS A 3 60.36 1.53 20.82
C LYS A 3 59.26 2.06 21.74
N LYS A 4 59.37 3.24 22.30
CA LYS A 4 58.33 3.83 23.18
C LYS A 4 57.09 4.24 22.40
N TRP A 5 57.22 4.71 21.17
CA TRP A 5 56.11 5.06 20.30
C TRP A 5 55.34 3.81 19.84
N PHE A 6 56.05 2.70 19.58
CA PHE A 6 55.41 1.42 19.24
C PHE A 6 54.56 0.88 20.39
N ILE A 7 55.04 1.00 21.65
CA ILE A 7 54.29 0.57 22.85
C ILE A 7 53.05 1.46 23.03
N ILE A 8 53.15 2.75 22.84
CA ILE A 8 52.03 3.68 22.93
C ILE A 8 51.01 3.37 21.81
N LEU A 9 51.44 3.09 20.60
CA LEU A 9 50.55 2.72 19.48
C LEU A 9 49.81 1.40 19.74
N CYS A 10 50.50 0.38 20.32
CA CYS A 10 49.89 -0.89 20.70
C CYS A 10 48.92 -0.77 21.88
N VAL A 11 49.18 0.12 22.84
CA VAL A 11 48.27 0.40 23.96
C VAL A 11 47.05 1.16 23.50
N LEU A 12 47.20 2.12 22.55
CA LEU A 12 46.07 2.85 21.97
C LEU A 12 45.16 1.92 21.15
N SER A 13 45.71 0.89 20.47
CA SER A 13 44.90 -0.05 19.69
C SER A 13 44.11 -1.04 20.57
N ALA A 14 44.54 -1.25 21.82
CA ALA A 14 43.83 -2.14 22.76
C ALA A 14 42.59 -1.53 23.42
N VAL A 15 42.36 -0.21 23.27
CA VAL A 15 41.21 0.52 23.87
C VAL A 15 40.01 0.57 22.94
N VAL A 16 40.08 -0.01 21.74
CA VAL A 16 38.90 -0.20 20.90
C VAL A 16 37.99 -1.21 21.58
N GLY A 17 36.99 -0.71 22.26
CA GLY A 17 36.10 -1.39 23.18
C GLY A 17 35.81 -2.83 22.78
N CYS A 18 36.28 -3.76 23.62
CA CYS A 18 36.07 -5.20 23.47
C CYS A 18 34.57 -5.50 23.61
N ARG A 19 33.87 -5.50 22.46
CA ARG A 19 32.54 -6.10 22.42
C ARG A 19 32.69 -7.61 22.69
N PRO A 20 31.83 -8.23 23.52
CA PRO A 20 31.83 -9.66 23.72
C PRO A 20 31.70 -10.42 22.39
N ARG A 21 32.36 -11.55 22.28
CA ARG A 21 32.22 -12.43 21.11
C ARG A 21 30.76 -12.87 21.00
N GLY A 22 30.19 -12.79 19.80
CA GLY A 22 28.80 -13.17 19.54
C GLY A 22 27.79 -12.04 19.62
N VAL A 23 28.12 -10.84 20.13
CA VAL A 23 27.26 -9.67 20.13
C VAL A 23 27.32 -8.96 18.78
N LEU A 24 26.17 -8.63 18.21
CA LEU A 24 26.02 -7.95 16.92
C LEU A 24 26.72 -6.59 16.90
N SER A 25 27.26 -6.22 15.76
CA SER A 25 27.82 -4.88 15.54
C SER A 25 26.71 -3.81 15.63
N ASN A 26 27.09 -2.56 15.89
CA ASN A 26 26.15 -1.45 15.92
C ASN A 26 25.36 -1.34 14.60
N GLN A 27 26.01 -1.64 13.49
CA GLN A 27 25.36 -1.64 12.19
C GLN A 27 24.39 -2.81 12.05
N GLN A 28 24.84 -4.03 12.35
CA GLN A 28 23.96 -5.21 12.30
C GLN A 28 22.73 -5.04 13.22
N MET A 29 22.93 -4.61 14.47
CA MET A 29 21.83 -4.40 15.40
C MET A 29 20.84 -3.35 14.88
N ARG A 30 21.33 -2.26 14.31
CA ARG A 30 20.49 -1.23 13.68
C ARG A 30 19.69 -1.80 12.51
N ASP A 31 20.33 -2.57 11.62
CA ASP A 31 19.68 -3.09 10.41
C ASP A 31 18.64 -4.17 10.78
N VAL A 32 18.92 -5.00 11.77
CA VAL A 32 17.95 -5.97 12.30
C VAL A 32 16.76 -5.30 12.97
N LEU A 33 17.00 -4.32 13.85
CA LEU A 33 15.93 -3.57 14.52
C LEU A 33 15.04 -2.84 13.50
N TYR A 34 15.64 -2.27 12.47
CA TYR A 34 14.88 -1.62 11.39
C TYR A 34 13.92 -2.61 10.69
N ASP A 35 14.42 -3.79 10.29
CA ASP A 35 13.57 -4.78 9.63
C ASP A 35 12.51 -5.37 10.58
N LEU A 36 12.84 -5.57 11.87
CA LEU A 36 11.88 -6.03 12.87
C LEU A 36 10.74 -5.03 13.04
N HIS A 37 11.03 -3.73 13.17
CA HIS A 37 9.98 -2.71 13.27
C HIS A 37 9.09 -2.63 12.02
N ARG A 38 9.65 -2.88 10.83
CA ARG A 38 8.83 -2.95 9.60
C ARG A 38 7.90 -4.16 9.61
N VAL A 39 8.39 -5.30 10.09
CA VAL A 39 7.55 -6.50 10.26
C VAL A 39 6.48 -6.26 11.31
N ASP A 40 6.80 -5.67 12.45
CA ASP A 40 5.83 -5.30 13.50
C ASP A 40 4.69 -4.44 12.93
N GLY A 41 5.05 -3.38 12.19
CA GLY A 41 4.08 -2.51 11.56
C GLY A 41 3.19 -3.24 10.54
N ALA A 42 3.77 -4.13 9.73
CA ALA A 42 3.04 -4.91 8.75
C ALA A 42 2.07 -5.91 9.41
N LEU A 43 2.53 -6.61 10.45
CA LEU A 43 1.70 -7.54 11.22
C LEU A 43 0.54 -6.84 11.91
N GLN A 44 0.78 -5.65 12.47
CA GLN A 44 -0.24 -4.83 13.10
C GLN A 44 -1.34 -4.43 12.11
N VAL A 45 -0.96 -3.98 10.90
CA VAL A 45 -1.91 -3.62 9.84
C VAL A 45 -2.66 -4.85 9.33
N ALA A 46 -2.00 -6.01 9.25
CA ALA A 46 -2.61 -7.27 8.82
C ALA A 46 -3.54 -7.89 9.88
N GLY A 47 -3.61 -7.33 11.10
CA GLY A 47 -4.49 -7.80 12.17
C GLY A 47 -3.94 -8.98 12.96
N TYR A 48 -2.65 -9.28 12.85
CA TYR A 48 -1.98 -10.32 13.66
C TYR A 48 -1.74 -9.80 15.08
N HIS A 49 -2.76 -9.86 15.93
CA HIS A 49 -2.65 -9.38 17.32
C HIS A 49 -2.58 -10.56 18.30
N TYR A 50 -3.70 -11.21 18.61
CA TYR A 50 -3.78 -12.29 19.57
C TYR A 50 -4.07 -13.62 18.87
N GLY A 51 -3.42 -14.69 19.34
CA GLY A 51 -3.64 -16.04 18.84
C GLY A 51 -2.86 -16.44 17.59
N HIS A 52 -1.96 -15.58 17.12
CA HIS A 52 -1.10 -15.82 15.95
C HIS A 52 0.38 -15.93 16.32
N ASP A 53 0.70 -16.37 17.54
CA ASP A 53 2.07 -16.33 18.08
C ASP A 53 3.06 -17.13 17.22
N GLN A 54 2.63 -18.25 16.63
CA GLN A 54 3.49 -19.08 15.78
C GLN A 54 3.81 -18.40 14.45
N GLU A 55 2.81 -17.80 13.81
CA GLU A 55 3.00 -17.06 12.56
C GLU A 55 3.86 -15.82 12.78
N VAL A 56 3.61 -15.07 13.85
CA VAL A 56 4.41 -13.91 14.24
C VAL A 56 5.85 -14.30 14.48
N ALA A 57 6.09 -15.38 15.23
CA ALA A 57 7.43 -15.90 15.46
C ALA A 57 8.14 -16.29 14.16
N ALA A 58 7.42 -16.90 13.20
CA ALA A 58 7.99 -17.26 11.90
C ALA A 58 8.45 -16.03 11.11
N TYR A 59 7.71 -14.91 11.16
CA TYR A 59 8.14 -13.66 10.53
C TYR A 59 9.40 -13.10 11.17
N TYR A 60 9.51 -13.10 12.49
CA TYR A 60 10.74 -12.67 13.19
C TYR A 60 11.93 -13.55 12.85
N MET A 61 11.74 -14.86 12.83
CA MET A 61 12.81 -15.77 12.41
C MET A 61 13.28 -15.50 10.98
N THR A 62 12.35 -15.19 10.06
CA THR A 62 12.70 -14.81 8.68
C THR A 62 13.58 -13.56 8.62
N VAL A 63 13.33 -12.58 9.51
CA VAL A 63 14.19 -11.38 9.60
C VAL A 63 15.59 -11.78 10.10
N LEU A 64 15.68 -12.59 11.15
CA LEU A 64 16.97 -13.04 11.67
C LEU A 64 17.77 -13.82 10.62
N ASP A 65 17.11 -14.72 9.89
CA ASP A 65 17.72 -15.52 8.81
C ASP A 65 18.22 -14.61 7.67
N LYS A 66 17.45 -13.58 7.29
CA LYS A 66 17.88 -12.58 6.30
C LYS A 66 19.22 -11.92 6.68
N HIS A 67 19.44 -11.70 7.97
CA HIS A 67 20.67 -11.10 8.49
C HIS A 67 21.76 -12.13 8.83
N GLY A 68 21.49 -13.43 8.66
CA GLY A 68 22.42 -14.51 8.94
C GLY A 68 22.76 -14.64 10.43
N ILE A 69 21.82 -14.33 11.31
CA ILE A 69 21.97 -14.37 12.76
C ILE A 69 21.00 -15.37 13.38
N THR A 70 21.42 -16.01 14.46
CA THR A 70 20.56 -16.89 15.24
C THR A 70 19.76 -16.09 16.27
N GLN A 71 18.61 -16.64 16.71
CA GLN A 71 17.83 -16.06 17.79
C GLN A 71 18.69 -15.86 19.05
N ALA A 72 19.45 -16.86 19.47
CA ALA A 72 20.31 -16.77 20.65
C ALA A 72 21.35 -15.64 20.54
N GLN A 73 21.87 -15.39 19.33
CA GLN A 73 22.79 -14.29 19.07
C GLN A 73 22.07 -12.93 19.14
N PHE A 74 20.85 -12.84 18.62
CA PHE A 74 20.03 -11.64 18.73
C PHE A 74 19.68 -11.32 20.18
N ASP A 75 19.17 -12.31 20.92
CA ASP A 75 18.78 -12.18 22.33
C ASP A 75 19.98 -11.73 23.20
N SER A 76 21.14 -12.38 23.05
CA SER A 76 22.37 -11.99 23.76
C SER A 76 22.80 -10.56 23.40
N SER A 77 22.63 -10.18 22.13
CA SER A 77 22.95 -8.83 21.68
C SER A 77 22.00 -7.82 22.28
N LEU A 78 20.70 -8.11 22.27
CA LEU A 78 19.68 -7.22 22.82
C LEU A 78 19.93 -6.94 24.31
N VAL A 79 20.23 -7.99 25.11
CA VAL A 79 20.62 -7.85 26.51
C VAL A 79 21.83 -6.95 26.63
N TRP A 80 22.90 -7.21 25.87
CA TRP A 80 24.11 -6.39 25.92
C TRP A 80 23.84 -4.91 25.58
N PHE A 81 23.05 -4.64 24.54
CA PHE A 81 22.69 -3.26 24.15
C PHE A 81 21.83 -2.58 25.23
N THR A 82 20.94 -3.32 25.89
CA THR A 82 20.12 -2.81 27.00
C THR A 82 20.98 -2.45 28.20
N ASP A 83 22.00 -3.26 28.51
CA ASP A 83 22.96 -2.98 29.57
C ASP A 83 23.94 -1.86 29.22
N ASN A 84 24.02 -1.47 27.95
CA ASN A 84 24.88 -0.39 27.45
C ASN A 84 24.08 0.74 26.80
N PRO A 85 23.27 1.48 27.56
CA PRO A 85 22.33 2.46 27.02
C PRO A 85 23.01 3.59 26.25
N GLN A 86 24.27 3.92 26.60
CA GLN A 86 25.04 4.91 25.84
C GLN A 86 25.33 4.49 24.40
N VAL A 87 25.46 3.19 24.14
CA VAL A 87 25.64 2.63 22.81
C VAL A 87 24.28 2.54 22.09
N PHE A 88 23.27 2.03 22.80
CA PHE A 88 21.91 1.87 22.26
C PHE A 88 21.33 3.23 21.83
N ASN A 89 21.48 4.27 22.65
CA ASN A 89 21.02 5.62 22.34
C ASN A 89 21.73 6.27 21.15
N LYS A 90 22.85 5.73 20.68
CA LYS A 90 23.51 6.18 19.45
C LYS A 90 22.99 5.48 18.21
N ILE A 91 22.44 4.27 18.33
CA ILE A 91 21.96 3.48 17.19
C ILE A 91 20.45 3.60 16.97
N TYR A 92 19.65 3.59 18.04
CA TYR A 92 18.21 3.54 17.95
C TYR A 92 17.58 4.78 17.25
N PRO A 93 18.05 6.02 17.51
CA PRO A 93 17.56 7.17 16.74
C PRO A 93 17.80 7.06 15.23
N LYS A 94 18.85 6.34 14.82
CA LYS A 94 19.12 6.10 13.40
C LYS A 94 18.17 5.08 12.79
N VAL A 95 17.65 4.14 13.59
CA VAL A 95 16.57 3.24 13.16
C VAL A 95 15.30 4.03 12.92
N ILE A 96 14.93 4.88 13.89
CA ILE A 96 13.74 5.73 13.79
C ILE A 96 13.83 6.65 12.57
N ALA A 97 14.94 7.38 12.40
CA ALA A 97 15.12 8.28 11.26
C ALA A 97 14.96 7.57 9.92
N ARG A 98 15.45 6.33 9.79
CA ARG A 98 15.29 5.54 8.56
C ARG A 98 13.85 5.09 8.34
N LEU A 99 13.12 4.74 9.42
CA LEU A 99 11.70 4.40 9.33
C LEU A 99 10.85 5.61 8.96
N GLU A 100 11.18 6.80 9.48
CA GLU A 100 10.53 8.07 9.13
C GLU A 100 10.77 8.45 7.67
N GLU A 101 11.98 8.24 7.15
CA GLU A 101 12.32 8.45 5.73
C GLU A 101 11.49 7.53 4.82
N ASP A 102 11.41 6.24 5.16
CA ASP A 102 10.56 5.29 4.41
C ASP A 102 9.09 5.68 4.43
N LEU A 103 8.59 6.13 5.60
CA LEU A 103 7.21 6.57 5.76
C LEU A 103 6.91 7.78 4.87
N ALA A 104 7.79 8.78 4.88
CA ALA A 104 7.65 9.98 4.06
C ALA A 104 7.62 9.63 2.56
N TYR A 105 8.48 8.71 2.13
CA TYR A 105 8.52 8.22 0.75
C TYR A 105 7.23 7.50 0.35
N GLU A 106 6.71 6.63 1.21
CA GLU A 106 5.44 5.92 0.96
C GLU A 106 4.23 6.87 0.93
N GLU A 107 4.24 7.92 1.75
CA GLU A 107 3.21 8.96 1.73
C GLU A 107 3.22 9.73 0.40
N GLU A 108 4.39 10.11 -0.09
CA GLU A 108 4.54 10.78 -1.39
C GLU A 108 4.01 9.90 -2.54
N LEU A 109 4.39 8.62 -2.56
CA LEU A 109 3.89 7.65 -3.53
C LEU A 109 2.37 7.46 -3.46
N ARG A 110 1.81 7.48 -2.24
CA ARG A 110 0.35 7.40 -2.03
C ARG A 110 -0.36 8.63 -2.60
N GLU A 111 0.16 9.81 -2.32
CA GLU A 111 -0.41 11.05 -2.85
C GLU A 111 -0.35 11.11 -4.38
N GLU A 112 0.76 10.65 -4.96
CA GLU A 112 0.89 10.56 -6.41
C GLU A 112 -0.15 9.60 -7.02
N ARG A 113 -0.32 8.41 -6.43
CA ARG A 113 -1.36 7.45 -6.83
C ARG A 113 -2.76 8.05 -6.73
N LEU A 114 -3.05 8.75 -5.63
CA LEU A 114 -4.35 9.42 -5.43
C LEU A 114 -4.57 10.55 -6.43
N ARG A 115 -3.55 11.34 -6.77
CA ARG A 115 -3.65 12.37 -7.82
C ARG A 115 -3.98 11.75 -9.18
N LYS A 116 -3.26 10.70 -9.58
CA LYS A 116 -3.53 9.96 -10.82
C LYS A 116 -4.95 9.37 -10.86
N TYR A 117 -5.39 8.80 -9.74
CA TYR A 117 -6.75 8.27 -9.63
C TYR A 117 -7.82 9.36 -9.76
N ARG A 118 -7.64 10.51 -9.09
CA ARG A 118 -8.57 11.64 -9.16
C ARG A 118 -8.66 12.22 -10.58
N THR A 119 -7.51 12.34 -11.26
CA THR A 119 -7.47 12.84 -12.65
C THR A 119 -8.21 11.90 -13.59
N LYS A 120 -7.95 10.56 -13.47
CA LYS A 120 -8.66 9.56 -14.27
C LYS A 120 -10.16 9.57 -14.02
N ARG A 121 -10.58 9.70 -12.76
CA ARG A 121 -11.99 9.76 -12.39
C ARG A 121 -12.69 10.99 -12.96
N LYS A 122 -12.05 12.17 -12.92
CA LYS A 122 -12.59 13.40 -13.52
C LYS A 122 -12.77 13.26 -15.02
N ALA A 123 -11.74 12.77 -15.72
CA ALA A 123 -11.85 12.53 -17.16
C ALA A 123 -13.00 11.56 -17.53
N THR A 124 -13.20 10.52 -16.73
CA THR A 124 -14.32 9.58 -16.94
C THR A 124 -15.68 10.26 -16.71
N GLN A 125 -15.79 11.13 -15.69
CA GLN A 125 -17.01 11.88 -15.40
C GLN A 125 -17.33 12.86 -16.53
N GLU A 126 -16.34 13.60 -17.03
CA GLU A 126 -16.51 14.54 -18.15
C GLU A 126 -17.04 13.82 -19.41
N VAL A 127 -16.50 12.65 -19.73
CA VAL A 127 -16.99 11.82 -20.85
C VAL A 127 -18.42 11.36 -20.64
N GLN A 128 -18.78 10.92 -19.41
CA GLN A 128 -20.15 10.50 -19.10
C GLN A 128 -21.15 11.65 -19.18
N GLU A 129 -20.76 12.85 -18.74
CA GLU A 129 -21.60 14.06 -18.84
C GLU A 129 -21.79 14.46 -20.30
N GLU A 130 -20.74 14.40 -21.13
CA GLU A 130 -20.83 14.67 -22.57
C GLU A 130 -21.73 13.65 -23.28
N GLU A 131 -21.56 12.34 -22.98
CA GLU A 131 -22.45 11.30 -23.53
C GLU A 131 -23.92 11.50 -23.11
N ALA A 132 -24.17 11.92 -21.87
CA ALA A 132 -25.51 12.20 -21.37
C ALA A 132 -26.13 13.40 -22.10
N ALA A 133 -25.37 14.46 -22.31
CA ALA A 133 -25.82 15.64 -23.06
C ALA A 133 -26.14 15.29 -24.52
N VAL A 134 -25.31 14.48 -25.18
CA VAL A 134 -25.55 14.02 -26.55
C VAL A 134 -26.82 13.15 -26.65
N ARG A 135 -27.03 12.28 -25.65
CA ARG A 135 -28.27 11.47 -25.60
C ARG A 135 -29.52 12.32 -25.44
N GLU A 136 -29.48 13.36 -24.59
CA GLU A 136 -30.62 14.26 -24.38
C GLU A 136 -30.92 15.09 -25.63
N ASP A 137 -29.91 15.68 -26.30
CA ASP A 137 -30.05 16.40 -27.57
C ASP A 137 -30.61 15.48 -28.66
N THR A 138 -30.13 14.25 -28.75
CA THR A 138 -30.64 13.25 -29.70
C THR A 138 -32.11 12.93 -29.43
N ARG A 139 -32.48 12.75 -28.17
CA ARG A 139 -33.85 12.47 -27.75
C ARG A 139 -34.80 13.61 -28.09
N GLU A 140 -34.38 14.85 -27.82
CA GLU A 140 -35.15 16.02 -28.18
C GLU A 140 -35.40 16.12 -29.69
N LYS A 141 -34.37 15.88 -30.52
CA LYS A 141 -34.46 15.84 -31.98
C LYS A 141 -35.42 14.74 -32.46
N VAL A 142 -35.32 13.55 -31.91
CA VAL A 142 -36.23 12.45 -32.24
C VAL A 142 -37.66 12.79 -31.86
N ASP A 143 -37.87 13.33 -30.68
CA ASP A 143 -39.21 13.75 -30.23
C ASP A 143 -39.81 14.83 -31.14
N LYS A 144 -38.99 15.79 -31.58
CA LYS A 144 -39.40 16.83 -32.53
C LYS A 144 -39.80 16.24 -33.89
N ILE A 145 -39.02 15.30 -34.42
CA ILE A 145 -39.33 14.61 -35.69
C ILE A 145 -40.63 13.83 -35.56
N LEU A 146 -40.77 13.06 -34.48
CA LEU A 146 -42.00 12.29 -34.22
C LEU A 146 -43.24 13.18 -34.15
N LYS A 147 -43.18 14.30 -33.42
CA LYS A 147 -44.27 15.28 -33.34
C LYS A 147 -44.58 15.89 -34.69
N THR A 148 -43.55 16.21 -35.50
CA THR A 148 -43.76 16.83 -36.83
C THR A 148 -44.32 15.84 -37.84
N THR A 149 -43.87 14.57 -37.80
CA THR A 149 -44.30 13.54 -38.77
C THR A 149 -45.69 13.00 -38.43
N LEU A 150 -46.02 12.97 -37.14
CA LEU A 150 -47.32 12.47 -36.66
C LEU A 150 -48.36 13.59 -36.43
N TYR A 151 -48.04 14.83 -36.86
CA TYR A 151 -48.96 15.97 -36.76
C TYR A 151 -50.20 15.74 -37.65
N GLY A 152 -51.32 15.46 -36.99
CA GLY A 152 -52.62 15.12 -37.64
C GLY A 152 -53.15 13.75 -37.29
N ILE A 153 -52.39 12.92 -36.59
CA ILE A 153 -52.86 11.68 -36.01
C ILE A 153 -53.26 11.96 -34.57
N GLU A 154 -54.54 12.13 -34.29
CA GLU A 154 -55.03 12.27 -32.93
C GLU A 154 -54.61 11.02 -32.10
N ASN A 155 -53.57 11.22 -31.29
CA ASN A 155 -53.12 10.26 -30.27
C ASN A 155 -52.82 8.86 -30.80
N PRO A 156 -51.73 8.66 -31.55
CA PRO A 156 -51.33 7.34 -32.08
C PRO A 156 -51.12 6.28 -30.99
N TRP A 157 -50.99 6.70 -29.75
CA TRP A 157 -50.80 5.83 -28.61
C TRP A 157 -52.12 5.33 -27.97
N LYS A 158 -53.29 5.80 -28.40
CA LYS A 158 -54.55 5.31 -27.87
C LYS A 158 -54.84 3.87 -28.27
N GLU A 159 -54.35 3.44 -29.43
CA GLU A 159 -54.50 2.06 -29.90
C GLU A 159 -53.46 1.09 -29.35
N TRP A 160 -52.31 1.60 -28.84
CA TRP A 160 -51.26 0.79 -28.28
C TRP A 160 -51.54 0.30 -26.84
N LYS A 161 -52.60 0.75 -26.23
CA LYS A 161 -53.06 0.23 -24.92
C LYS A 161 -53.83 -1.08 -24.99
N ASN A 162 -54.00 -1.67 -26.17
CA ASN A 162 -54.60 -2.95 -26.29
C ASN A 162 -53.54 -4.03 -25.92
N GLU A 163 -53.79 -4.74 -24.84
CA GLU A 163 -52.89 -5.73 -24.21
C GLU A 163 -52.41 -6.85 -25.17
N GLU A 164 -53.04 -7.06 -26.31
CA GLU A 164 -52.63 -8.05 -27.31
C GLU A 164 -51.38 -7.65 -28.14
N PHE A 165 -51.16 -6.34 -28.33
CA PHE A 165 -49.98 -5.86 -29.08
C PHE A 165 -48.69 -5.93 -28.22
N CYS A 166 -48.76 -5.59 -26.97
CA CYS A 166 -47.62 -5.69 -26.05
C CYS A 166 -47.10 -7.11 -25.85
N LYS A 167 -47.89 -8.15 -26.05
CA LYS A 167 -47.44 -9.52 -25.90
C LYS A 167 -46.64 -10.08 -27.09
N LYS A 168 -46.82 -9.53 -28.30
CA LYS A 168 -46.13 -9.99 -29.49
C LYS A 168 -44.74 -9.39 -29.67
N ASP A 169 -44.53 -8.14 -29.31
CA ASP A 169 -43.26 -7.44 -29.59
C ASP A 169 -42.20 -7.65 -28.52
N VAL A 170 -42.58 -8.03 -27.27
CA VAL A 170 -41.62 -8.42 -26.21
C VAL A 170 -40.85 -9.70 -26.61
N ILE A 171 -41.41 -10.53 -27.49
CA ILE A 171 -40.72 -11.75 -27.98
C ILE A 171 -39.61 -11.42 -28.99
N ILE A 172 -39.71 -10.33 -29.72
CA ILE A 172 -38.73 -9.96 -30.76
C ILE A 172 -37.49 -9.28 -30.16
N PHE A 173 -37.66 -8.47 -29.10
CA PHE A 173 -36.53 -7.83 -28.41
C PHE A 173 -35.77 -8.76 -27.47
N GLY A 174 -36.41 -9.78 -26.91
CA GLY A 174 -35.78 -10.77 -26.02
C GLY A 174 -34.87 -11.77 -26.74
N GLN A 175 -34.87 -11.83 -28.08
CA GLN A 175 -33.99 -12.72 -28.86
C GLN A 175 -32.71 -12.06 -29.36
N LEU A 176 -32.56 -10.71 -29.24
CA LEU A 176 -31.37 -9.99 -29.66
C LEU A 176 -30.28 -9.93 -28.61
N GLU A 177 -30.58 -10.22 -27.34
CA GLU A 177 -29.60 -10.23 -26.21
C GLU A 177 -28.90 -11.60 -26.00
N LYS A 178 -29.16 -12.60 -26.83
CA LYS A 178 -28.57 -13.95 -26.74
C LYS A 178 -27.74 -14.40 -27.95
N LYS A 179 -27.00 -13.43 -28.55
CA LYS A 179 -25.97 -13.80 -29.52
C LYS A 179 -24.66 -13.09 -29.24
#